data_04b3195ba8141b4f203a4e82620c5108
#
_entry.id   04b3195ba8141b4f203a4e82620c5108
#
_cell.length_a   1.000
_cell.length_b   1.000
_cell.length_c   1.000
_cell.angle_alpha   90.00
_cell.angle_beta   90.00
_cell.angle_gamma   90.00
#
_symmetry.space_group_name_H-M   'P 1'
#
loop_
_entity.id
_entity.type
_entity.pdbx_description
1 polymer ?
#
loop_
_entity_poly.entity_id
_entity_poly.type
_entity_poly.pdbx_seq_one_letter_code
_entity_poly.pdbx_strand_id
1 'polypeptide(L)'
;MSRFDILPYIYEVFDTSFPRLGPGSSESTKKALEMVLPVIYHDKKDNNLRVLDLGCGNGAQTLELATYVKGNITAIDNHQPFLDELSRRAELEGVSDKIKPCLGDMNNLGMEKESFDLIWAAGSLYNAGFGKGLKICHDLLVSGGGLGASEMCLFKPNPPEECSEFLAGVCPDIVDIESNLETIRNNGFDIIGHFTFPEEVWWDSFYIPLEKRLAVLMKQYAPDPNWLSVIEMFQNEIEIRRKYSEYFGYAFFVMQRN
;
A
#
# COMPACT_ATOMS: atom_id res chain seq x y z
N MET A 1 -17.63 -15.37 -7.14
CA MET A 1 -17.91 -13.96 -7.49
C MET A 1 -16.78 -13.42 -8.36
N SER A 2 -17.08 -12.55 -9.34
CA SER A 2 -16.02 -11.80 -10.03
C SER A 2 -15.40 -10.75 -9.08
N ARG A 3 -14.19 -10.22 -9.43
CA ARG A 3 -13.56 -9.14 -8.64
C ARG A 3 -14.49 -7.93 -8.45
N PHE A 4 -15.32 -7.60 -9.43
CA PHE A 4 -16.27 -6.50 -9.34
C PHE A 4 -17.46 -6.79 -8.43
N ASP A 5 -17.91 -8.03 -8.35
CA ASP A 5 -19.01 -8.43 -7.49
C ASP A 5 -18.64 -8.41 -6.01
N ILE A 6 -17.36 -8.57 -5.68
CA ILE A 6 -16.86 -8.60 -4.29
C ILE A 6 -16.52 -7.23 -3.73
N LEU A 7 -16.25 -6.21 -4.57
CA LEU A 7 -15.81 -4.88 -4.12
C LEU A 7 -16.72 -4.23 -3.06
N PRO A 8 -18.07 -4.25 -3.18
CA PRO A 8 -18.93 -3.67 -2.14
C PRO A 8 -18.72 -4.31 -0.76
N TYR A 9 -18.50 -5.64 -0.74
CA TYR A 9 -18.21 -6.37 0.50
C TYR A 9 -16.84 -6.01 1.07
N ILE A 10 -15.82 -5.86 0.21
CA ILE A 10 -14.48 -5.43 0.61
C ILE A 10 -14.53 -4.06 1.30
N TYR A 11 -15.25 -3.09 0.73
CA TYR A 11 -15.39 -1.76 1.33
C TYR A 11 -16.21 -1.75 2.62
N GLU A 12 -17.09 -2.72 2.83
CA GLU A 12 -17.80 -2.89 4.11
C GLU A 12 -16.91 -3.61 5.14
N VAL A 13 -16.07 -4.57 4.73
CA VAL A 13 -15.09 -5.22 5.60
C VAL A 13 -14.04 -4.20 6.06
N PHE A 14 -13.43 -3.50 5.13
CA PHE A 14 -12.43 -2.45 5.38
C PHE A 14 -13.09 -1.08 5.33
N ASP A 15 -13.93 -0.79 6.31
CA ASP A 15 -14.59 0.50 6.39
C ASP A 15 -13.63 1.61 6.88
N THR A 16 -14.13 2.84 6.90
CA THR A 16 -13.35 4.02 7.25
C THR A 16 -12.84 4.02 8.70
N SER A 17 -13.37 3.17 9.57
CA SER A 17 -12.96 3.06 10.98
C SER A 17 -11.64 2.29 11.17
N PHE A 18 -11.20 1.55 10.15
CA PHE A 18 -9.93 0.83 10.23
C PHE A 18 -8.76 1.78 10.48
N PRO A 19 -7.83 1.42 11.34
CA PRO A 19 -6.62 2.22 11.55
C PRO A 19 -5.76 2.27 10.29
N ARG A 20 -5.64 1.12 9.58
CA ARG A 20 -4.95 0.93 8.29
C ARG A 20 -5.72 -0.07 7.42
N LEU A 21 -5.63 0.08 6.11
CA LEU A 21 -6.29 -0.82 5.16
C LEU A 21 -5.38 -1.96 4.67
N GLY A 22 -4.24 -2.11 5.29
CA GLY A 22 -3.26 -3.17 5.03
C GLY A 22 -2.16 -3.18 6.06
N PRO A 23 -1.28 -4.22 6.06
CA PRO A 23 -0.13 -4.31 6.95
C PRO A 23 0.80 -3.11 6.81
N GLY A 24 1.30 -2.60 7.92
CA GLY A 24 2.22 -1.47 7.98
C GLY A 24 2.30 -0.86 9.36
N SER A 25 3.33 -0.07 9.62
CA SER A 25 3.50 0.67 10.86
C SER A 25 4.17 2.02 10.63
N SER A 26 4.04 2.91 11.60
CA SER A 26 4.73 4.21 11.58
C SER A 26 6.25 4.05 11.53
N GLU A 27 6.78 3.02 12.21
CA GLU A 27 8.21 2.69 12.20
C GLU A 27 8.66 2.25 10.80
N SER A 28 7.86 1.44 10.09
CA SER A 28 8.16 1.01 8.71
C SER A 28 8.14 2.20 7.75
N THR A 29 7.15 3.08 7.87
CA THR A 29 7.06 4.32 7.07
C THR A 29 8.25 5.23 7.34
N LYS A 30 8.56 5.46 8.62
CA LYS A 30 9.72 6.27 9.05
C LYS A 30 11.03 5.70 8.52
N LYS A 31 11.25 4.38 8.68
CA LYS A 31 12.45 3.70 8.18
C LYS A 31 12.66 3.92 6.67
N ALA A 32 11.61 3.78 5.88
CA ALA A 32 11.69 4.01 4.44
C ALA A 32 11.95 5.48 4.10
N LEU A 33 11.33 6.42 4.83
CA LEU A 33 11.58 7.86 4.66
C LEU A 33 13.02 8.24 5.02
N GLU A 34 13.58 7.69 6.09
CA GLU A 34 14.98 7.89 6.48
C GLU A 34 15.98 7.41 5.41
N MET A 35 15.57 6.45 4.56
CA MET A 35 16.37 6.00 3.43
C MET A 35 16.26 6.92 2.21
N VAL A 36 15.05 7.39 1.86
CA VAL A 36 14.80 8.14 0.62
C VAL A 36 15.07 9.64 0.77
N LEU A 37 14.70 10.25 1.90
CA LEU A 37 14.77 11.71 2.06
C LEU A 37 16.18 12.28 1.92
N PRO A 38 17.25 11.67 2.47
CA PRO A 38 18.61 12.18 2.28
C PRO A 38 19.02 12.24 0.80
N VAL A 39 18.54 11.28 -0.01
CA VAL A 39 18.86 11.19 -1.44
C VAL A 39 18.16 12.30 -2.21
N ILE A 40 16.84 12.47 -2.03
CA ILE A 40 16.05 13.45 -2.79
C ILE A 40 16.27 14.90 -2.33
N TYR A 41 16.66 15.13 -1.05
CA TYR A 41 16.98 16.47 -0.57
C TYR A 41 18.36 16.96 -0.97
N HIS A 42 19.28 16.05 -1.34
CA HIS A 42 20.67 16.44 -1.70
C HIS A 42 20.70 17.51 -2.81
N ASP A 43 19.80 17.42 -3.77
CA ASP A 43 19.76 18.30 -4.95
C ASP A 43 18.69 19.39 -4.88
N LYS A 44 17.94 19.50 -3.78
CA LYS A 44 16.86 20.48 -3.61
C LYS A 44 17.26 21.67 -2.76
N LYS A 45 17.14 22.87 -3.33
CA LYS A 45 17.50 24.14 -2.66
C LYS A 45 16.47 24.60 -1.60
N ASP A 46 15.20 24.26 -1.76
CA ASP A 46 14.09 24.77 -0.93
C ASP A 46 13.48 23.76 0.03
N ASN A 47 13.90 22.49 -0.05
CA ASN A 47 13.38 21.37 0.75
C ASN A 47 11.83 21.22 0.72
N ASN A 48 11.15 21.83 -0.27
CA ASN A 48 9.70 21.77 -0.42
C ASN A 48 9.33 20.71 -1.45
N LEU A 49 8.86 19.54 -1.01
CA LEU A 49 8.60 18.40 -1.87
C LEU A 49 7.17 18.42 -2.41
N ARG A 50 7.03 18.07 -3.68
CA ARG A 50 5.76 17.66 -4.28
C ARG A 50 5.64 16.15 -4.11
N VAL A 51 4.74 15.72 -3.24
CA VAL A 51 4.57 14.30 -2.89
C VAL A 51 3.27 13.78 -3.49
N LEU A 52 3.31 12.57 -4.04
CA LEU A 52 2.13 11.80 -4.44
C LEU A 52 2.02 10.56 -3.54
N ASP A 53 0.89 10.40 -2.87
CA ASP A 53 0.52 9.14 -2.22
C ASP A 53 -0.52 8.42 -3.09
N LEU A 54 -0.09 7.35 -3.74
CA LEU A 54 -0.84 6.65 -4.78
C LEU A 54 -1.51 5.39 -4.23
N GLY A 55 -2.84 5.43 -4.09
CA GLY A 55 -3.63 4.44 -3.37
C GLY A 55 -3.57 4.70 -1.86
N CYS A 56 -3.85 5.94 -1.46
CA CYS A 56 -3.68 6.41 -0.09
C CYS A 56 -4.66 5.79 0.93
N GLY A 57 -5.73 5.14 0.46
CA GLY A 57 -6.78 4.61 1.32
C GLY A 57 -7.35 5.68 2.25
N ASN A 58 -7.60 5.31 3.50
CA ASN A 58 -8.10 6.21 4.54
C ASN A 58 -7.02 7.13 5.16
N GLY A 59 -5.83 7.21 4.52
CA GLY A 59 -4.80 8.19 4.83
C GLY A 59 -3.82 7.83 5.93
N ALA A 60 -3.80 6.59 6.43
CA ALA A 60 -2.91 6.21 7.53
C ALA A 60 -1.44 6.56 7.27
N GLN A 61 -0.94 6.32 6.06
CA GLN A 61 0.43 6.67 5.68
C GLN A 61 0.56 8.12 5.23
N THR A 62 -0.46 8.68 4.56
CA THR A 62 -0.48 10.10 4.15
C THR A 62 -0.25 11.04 5.34
N LEU A 63 -0.92 10.77 6.47
CA LEU A 63 -0.77 11.55 7.71
C LEU A 63 0.66 11.45 8.27
N GLU A 64 1.23 10.25 8.24
CA GLU A 64 2.64 10.06 8.64
C GLU A 64 3.58 10.82 7.71
N LEU A 65 3.40 10.72 6.39
CA LEU A 65 4.18 11.51 5.42
C LEU A 65 4.10 13.01 5.74
N ALA A 66 2.92 13.54 6.05
CA ALA A 66 2.72 14.96 6.37
C ALA A 66 3.49 15.42 7.61
N THR A 67 3.87 14.52 8.52
CA THR A 67 4.70 14.85 9.70
C THR A 67 6.19 14.89 9.39
N TYR A 68 6.65 14.07 8.44
CA TYR A 68 8.09 13.92 8.15
C TYR A 68 8.56 14.75 6.96
N VAL A 69 7.69 15.02 5.98
CA VAL A 69 8.07 15.77 4.79
C VAL A 69 7.69 17.25 4.89
N LYS A 70 8.56 18.11 4.34
CA LYS A 70 8.20 19.51 4.04
C LYS A 70 7.66 19.54 2.62
N GLY A 71 6.43 20.03 2.44
CA GLY A 71 5.83 20.12 1.12
C GLY A 71 4.35 19.80 1.11
N ASN A 72 3.82 19.58 -0.10
CA ASN A 72 2.42 19.29 -0.33
C ASN A 72 2.26 17.84 -0.81
N ILE A 73 1.25 17.16 -0.28
CA ILE A 73 0.93 15.77 -0.60
C ILE A 73 -0.36 15.74 -1.39
N THR A 74 -0.30 15.25 -2.62
CA THR A 74 -1.49 14.83 -3.36
C THR A 74 -1.75 13.38 -3.02
N ALA A 75 -2.91 13.10 -2.40
CA ALA A 75 -3.29 11.77 -1.95
C ALA A 75 -4.42 11.23 -2.83
N ILE A 76 -4.17 10.17 -3.58
CA ILE A 76 -5.12 9.62 -4.56
C ILE A 76 -5.64 8.27 -4.09
N ASP A 77 -6.97 8.12 -4.15
CA ASP A 77 -7.66 6.84 -4.03
C ASP A 77 -8.88 6.81 -4.94
N ASN A 78 -9.38 5.63 -5.28
CA ASN A 78 -10.58 5.47 -6.11
C ASN A 78 -11.87 5.33 -5.29
N HIS A 79 -11.79 5.39 -3.95
CA HIS A 79 -12.92 5.25 -3.06
C HIS A 79 -13.15 6.52 -2.23
N GLN A 80 -14.17 7.31 -2.62
CA GLN A 80 -14.47 8.61 -2.01
C GLN A 80 -14.60 8.56 -0.48
N PRO A 81 -15.27 7.58 0.15
CA PRO A 81 -15.35 7.52 1.61
C PRO A 81 -13.99 7.47 2.33
N PHE A 82 -12.96 6.87 1.73
CA PHE A 82 -11.61 6.88 2.29
C PHE A 82 -10.98 8.27 2.23
N LEU A 83 -11.19 9.01 1.16
CA LEU A 83 -10.70 10.39 1.02
C LEU A 83 -11.41 11.36 1.97
N ASP A 84 -12.71 11.15 2.22
CA ASP A 84 -13.46 11.92 3.20
C ASP A 84 -12.91 11.67 4.61
N GLU A 85 -12.59 10.42 4.93
CA GLU A 85 -11.97 10.05 6.21
C GLU A 85 -10.53 10.59 6.34
N LEU A 86 -9.72 10.52 5.27
CA LEU A 86 -8.41 11.17 5.25
C LEU A 86 -8.54 12.67 5.55
N SER A 87 -9.49 13.37 4.90
CA SER A 87 -9.72 14.79 5.13
C SER A 87 -10.05 15.07 6.59
N ARG A 88 -10.98 14.30 7.18
CA ARG A 88 -11.36 14.42 8.58
C ARG A 88 -10.19 14.18 9.54
N ARG A 89 -9.37 13.16 9.29
CA ARG A 89 -8.17 12.87 10.10
C ARG A 89 -7.14 13.97 9.97
N ALA A 90 -6.90 14.47 8.75
CA ALA A 90 -5.95 15.56 8.49
C ALA A 90 -6.33 16.86 9.23
N GLU A 91 -7.62 17.18 9.32
CA GLU A 91 -8.12 18.30 10.13
C GLU A 91 -7.84 18.09 11.61
N LEU A 92 -8.12 16.89 12.15
CA LEU A 92 -7.89 16.57 13.56
C LEU A 92 -6.42 16.63 13.95
N GLU A 93 -5.52 16.25 13.04
CA GLU A 93 -4.07 16.27 13.25
C GLU A 93 -3.42 17.63 12.89
N GLY A 94 -4.20 18.57 12.35
CA GLY A 94 -3.71 19.93 12.02
C GLY A 94 -2.77 19.95 10.83
N VAL A 95 -2.93 19.03 9.87
CA VAL A 95 -2.08 18.89 8.67
C VAL A 95 -2.87 19.01 7.36
N SER A 96 -4.12 19.43 7.43
CA SER A 96 -5.02 19.55 6.27
C SER A 96 -4.52 20.52 5.21
N ASP A 97 -3.76 21.53 5.58
CA ASP A 97 -3.13 22.50 4.67
C ASP A 97 -2.04 21.88 3.78
N LYS A 98 -1.48 20.74 4.17
CA LYS A 98 -0.43 20.02 3.42
C LYS A 98 -0.99 18.93 2.51
N ILE A 99 -2.22 18.47 2.72
CA ILE A 99 -2.78 17.28 2.07
C ILE A 99 -3.92 17.67 1.14
N LYS A 100 -3.83 17.24 -0.11
CA LYS A 100 -4.87 17.39 -1.11
C LYS A 100 -5.42 16.02 -1.51
N PRO A 101 -6.54 15.57 -0.93
CA PRO A 101 -7.21 14.34 -1.35
C PRO A 101 -7.78 14.51 -2.77
N CYS A 102 -7.61 13.49 -3.60
CA CYS A 102 -8.07 13.50 -4.98
C CYS A 102 -8.67 12.13 -5.35
N LEU A 103 -9.92 12.11 -5.80
CA LEU A 103 -10.53 10.91 -6.37
C LEU A 103 -9.91 10.63 -7.73
N GLY A 104 -9.38 9.41 -7.92
CA GLY A 104 -8.72 9.05 -9.18
C GLY A 104 -8.40 7.57 -9.31
N ASP A 105 -8.20 7.13 -10.54
CA ASP A 105 -7.71 5.79 -10.86
C ASP A 105 -6.22 5.87 -11.21
N MET A 106 -5.38 5.09 -10.53
CA MET A 106 -3.93 5.04 -10.79
C MET A 106 -3.57 4.65 -12.23
N ASN A 107 -4.47 3.97 -12.93
CA ASN A 107 -4.27 3.62 -14.34
C ASN A 107 -4.56 4.77 -15.31
N ASN A 108 -5.19 5.86 -14.84
CA ASN A 108 -5.57 7.00 -15.66
C ASN A 108 -5.59 8.32 -14.85
N LEU A 109 -4.41 8.76 -14.41
CA LEU A 109 -4.27 9.91 -13.52
C LEU A 109 -4.42 11.27 -14.22
N GLY A 110 -4.13 11.35 -15.54
CA GLY A 110 -4.15 12.63 -16.28
C GLY A 110 -3.17 13.69 -15.75
N MET A 111 -2.14 13.27 -15.00
CA MET A 111 -1.14 14.16 -14.40
C MET A 111 0.02 14.42 -15.35
N GLU A 112 0.66 15.57 -15.20
CA GLU A 112 1.84 15.92 -15.98
C GLU A 112 3.04 15.04 -15.57
N LYS A 113 3.86 14.68 -16.55
CA LYS A 113 5.11 13.98 -16.29
C LYS A 113 6.06 14.85 -15.47
N GLU A 114 6.93 14.20 -14.69
CA GLU A 114 7.97 14.87 -13.89
C GLU A 114 7.41 15.95 -12.94
N SER A 115 6.22 15.69 -12.39
CA SER A 115 5.53 16.62 -11.51
C SER A 115 5.73 16.35 -10.01
N PHE A 116 6.34 15.21 -9.65
CA PHE A 116 6.55 14.83 -8.25
C PHE A 116 8.02 14.55 -7.93
N ASP A 117 8.40 14.85 -6.71
CA ASP A 117 9.74 14.66 -6.16
C ASP A 117 9.82 13.38 -5.33
N LEU A 118 8.69 12.97 -4.74
CA LEU A 118 8.52 11.73 -4.00
C LEU A 118 7.16 11.11 -4.36
N ILE A 119 7.15 9.82 -4.65
CA ILE A 119 5.93 9.03 -4.75
C ILE A 119 5.93 7.98 -3.64
N TRP A 120 4.79 7.78 -3.01
CA TRP A 120 4.53 6.74 -2.03
C TRP A 120 3.40 5.84 -2.54
N ALA A 121 3.62 4.54 -2.52
CA ALA A 121 2.67 3.57 -3.07
C ALA A 121 2.73 2.27 -2.25
N ALA A 122 2.33 2.38 -0.98
CA ALA A 122 2.43 1.26 -0.06
C ALA A 122 1.20 0.35 -0.14
N GLY A 123 1.39 -0.89 -0.61
CA GLY A 123 0.33 -1.88 -0.75
C GLY A 123 -0.71 -1.50 -1.81
N SER A 124 -0.31 -0.80 -2.87
CA SER A 124 -1.26 -0.30 -3.88
C SER A 124 -0.90 -0.63 -5.33
N LEU A 125 0.39 -0.73 -5.69
CA LEU A 125 0.82 -0.90 -7.09
C LEU A 125 0.33 -2.20 -7.72
N TYR A 126 0.14 -3.26 -6.95
CA TYR A 126 -0.41 -4.52 -7.45
C TYR A 126 -1.76 -4.36 -8.18
N ASN A 127 -2.54 -3.30 -7.86
CA ASN A 127 -3.80 -3.01 -8.55
C ASN A 127 -3.62 -2.63 -10.03
N ALA A 128 -2.47 -2.09 -10.39
CA ALA A 128 -2.06 -1.83 -11.78
C ALA A 128 -1.19 -2.96 -12.36
N GLY A 129 -0.68 -3.86 -11.51
CA GLY A 129 0.44 -4.74 -11.75
C GLY A 129 1.77 -4.04 -11.44
N PHE A 130 2.66 -4.68 -10.64
CA PHE A 130 3.84 -4.02 -10.07
C PHE A 130 4.72 -3.33 -11.12
N GLY A 131 5.11 -4.03 -12.19
CA GLY A 131 5.93 -3.43 -13.26
C GLY A 131 5.25 -2.26 -13.98
N LYS A 132 3.94 -2.34 -14.25
CA LYS A 132 3.18 -1.23 -14.84
C LYS A 132 3.06 -0.06 -13.87
N GLY A 133 2.83 -0.33 -12.58
CA GLY A 133 2.80 0.67 -11.53
C GLY A 133 4.12 1.42 -11.40
N LEU A 134 5.25 0.71 -11.44
CA LEU A 134 6.59 1.32 -11.48
C LEU A 134 6.76 2.26 -12.67
N LYS A 135 6.31 1.87 -13.85
CA LYS A 135 6.37 2.72 -15.04
C LYS A 135 5.53 4.00 -14.90
N ILE A 136 4.35 3.90 -14.31
CA ILE A 136 3.50 5.07 -14.00
C ILE A 136 4.26 6.00 -13.04
N CYS A 137 4.82 5.46 -11.96
CA CYS A 137 5.60 6.24 -11.00
C CYS A 137 6.84 6.89 -11.64
N HIS A 138 7.56 6.14 -12.50
CA HIS A 138 8.71 6.65 -13.23
C HIS A 138 8.35 7.86 -14.10
N ASP A 139 7.25 7.78 -14.84
CA ASP A 139 6.81 8.89 -15.71
C ASP A 139 6.43 10.15 -14.91
N LEU A 140 5.90 9.99 -13.70
CA LEU A 140 5.45 11.09 -12.84
C LEU A 140 6.55 11.71 -11.98
N LEU A 141 7.60 10.96 -11.65
CA LEU A 141 8.74 11.46 -10.87
C LEU A 141 9.65 12.34 -11.73
N VAL A 142 10.24 13.36 -11.12
CA VAL A 142 11.39 14.06 -11.70
C VAL A 142 12.61 13.14 -11.76
N SER A 143 13.60 13.42 -12.61
CA SER A 143 14.89 12.74 -12.53
C SER A 143 15.50 12.93 -11.15
N GLY A 144 16.00 11.87 -10.54
CA GLY A 144 16.48 11.88 -9.15
C GLY A 144 15.39 11.86 -8.08
N GLY A 145 14.10 11.83 -8.47
CA GLY A 145 12.98 11.70 -7.55
C GLY A 145 12.92 10.32 -6.89
N GLY A 146 12.32 10.25 -5.70
CA GLY A 146 12.25 9.03 -4.89
C GLY A 146 10.92 8.30 -5.02
N LEU A 147 10.95 6.97 -4.90
CA LEU A 147 9.75 6.11 -4.77
C LEU A 147 9.89 5.19 -3.56
N GLY A 148 8.88 5.21 -2.70
CA GLY A 148 8.66 4.18 -1.67
C GLY A 148 7.46 3.33 -2.02
N ALA A 149 7.65 2.01 -2.17
CA ALA A 149 6.55 1.10 -2.50
C ALA A 149 6.67 -0.21 -1.72
N SER A 150 5.56 -0.79 -1.32
CA SER A 150 5.54 -2.15 -0.78
C SER A 150 4.78 -3.11 -1.68
N GLU A 151 5.29 -4.33 -1.80
CA GLU A 151 4.74 -5.39 -2.64
C GLU A 151 4.81 -6.73 -1.93
N MET A 152 3.85 -7.62 -2.22
CA MET A 152 3.84 -8.99 -1.73
C MET A 152 4.95 -9.80 -2.38
N CYS A 153 5.73 -10.51 -1.58
CA CYS A 153 6.88 -11.28 -2.04
C CYS A 153 6.88 -12.69 -1.46
N LEU A 154 7.40 -13.64 -2.23
CA LEU A 154 7.85 -14.92 -1.71
C LEU A 154 9.18 -14.72 -0.95
N PHE A 155 9.26 -15.29 0.27
CA PHE A 155 10.46 -15.27 1.09
C PHE A 155 11.22 -16.58 1.02
N LYS A 156 10.52 -17.69 0.71
CA LYS A 156 11.09 -19.01 0.51
C LYS A 156 10.53 -19.67 -0.75
N PRO A 157 11.34 -20.41 -1.50
CA PRO A 157 10.85 -21.19 -2.64
C PRO A 157 9.99 -22.37 -2.17
N ASN A 158 9.14 -22.85 -3.08
CA ASN A 158 8.32 -24.04 -2.89
C ASN A 158 7.45 -24.00 -1.62
N PRO A 159 6.55 -23.02 -1.45
CA PRO A 159 5.61 -23.02 -0.35
C PRO A 159 4.74 -24.29 -0.40
N PRO A 160 4.23 -24.77 0.76
CA PRO A 160 3.30 -25.89 0.81
C PRO A 160 2.09 -25.70 -0.12
N GLU A 161 1.50 -26.79 -0.58
CA GLU A 161 0.41 -26.80 -1.58
C GLU A 161 -0.75 -25.86 -1.17
N GLU A 162 -1.23 -25.95 0.07
CA GLU A 162 -2.28 -25.09 0.63
C GLU A 162 -1.92 -23.58 0.52
N CYS A 163 -0.66 -23.23 0.78
CA CYS A 163 -0.16 -21.86 0.66
C CYS A 163 -0.04 -21.43 -0.81
N SER A 164 0.45 -22.33 -1.67
CA SER A 164 0.59 -22.07 -3.11
C SER A 164 -0.76 -21.84 -3.79
N GLU A 165 -1.77 -22.63 -3.47
CA GLU A 165 -3.13 -22.48 -3.98
C GLU A 165 -3.76 -21.16 -3.55
N PHE A 166 -3.60 -20.80 -2.27
CA PHE A 166 -4.05 -19.50 -1.76
C PHE A 166 -3.39 -18.33 -2.52
N LEU A 167 -2.06 -18.33 -2.61
CA LEU A 167 -1.30 -17.28 -3.29
C LEU A 167 -1.67 -17.17 -4.77
N ALA A 168 -1.88 -18.29 -5.46
CA ALA A 168 -2.34 -18.29 -6.85
C ALA A 168 -3.72 -17.63 -7.03
N GLY A 169 -4.57 -17.68 -5.99
CA GLY A 169 -5.89 -17.05 -5.99
C GLY A 169 -5.86 -15.53 -5.72
N VAL A 170 -4.98 -15.08 -4.81
CA VAL A 170 -4.99 -13.68 -4.33
C VAL A 170 -3.87 -12.83 -4.91
N CYS A 171 -2.74 -13.43 -5.27
CA CYS A 171 -1.55 -12.75 -5.81
C CYS A 171 -0.86 -13.64 -6.85
N PRO A 172 -1.50 -13.90 -8.02
CA PRO A 172 -1.00 -14.86 -9.02
C PRO A 172 0.39 -14.49 -9.57
N ASP A 173 0.74 -13.21 -9.56
CA ASP A 173 2.01 -12.69 -10.05
C ASP A 173 3.08 -12.54 -8.95
N ILE A 174 2.86 -13.17 -7.77
CA ILE A 174 3.82 -13.09 -6.67
C ILE A 174 5.17 -13.71 -7.07
N VAL A 175 6.24 -12.96 -6.83
CA VAL A 175 7.62 -13.38 -7.06
C VAL A 175 8.47 -13.13 -5.82
N ASP A 176 9.72 -13.61 -5.81
CA ASP A 176 10.66 -13.33 -4.74
C ASP A 176 11.19 -11.88 -4.76
N ILE A 177 11.91 -11.51 -3.70
CA ILE A 177 12.46 -10.15 -3.54
C ILE A 177 13.44 -9.82 -4.67
N GLU A 178 14.32 -10.76 -5.06
CA GLU A 178 15.32 -10.50 -6.10
C GLU A 178 14.68 -10.27 -7.46
N SER A 179 13.63 -11.01 -7.81
CA SER A 179 12.85 -10.79 -9.03
C SER A 179 12.16 -9.41 -9.05
N ASN A 180 11.65 -8.95 -7.89
CA ASN A 180 11.11 -7.60 -7.76
C ASN A 180 12.20 -6.53 -7.88
N LEU A 181 13.40 -6.75 -7.29
CA LEU A 181 14.54 -5.84 -7.45
C LEU A 181 15.01 -5.75 -8.91
N GLU A 182 14.98 -6.85 -9.64
CA GLU A 182 15.26 -6.85 -11.09
C GLU A 182 14.19 -6.07 -11.88
N THR A 183 12.91 -6.28 -11.55
CA THR A 183 11.80 -5.53 -12.13
C THR A 183 11.93 -4.03 -11.88
N ILE A 184 12.35 -3.61 -10.68
CA ILE A 184 12.62 -2.22 -10.32
C ILE A 184 13.72 -1.63 -11.22
N ARG A 185 14.87 -2.32 -11.34
CA ARG A 185 15.99 -1.85 -12.19
C ARG A 185 15.58 -1.74 -13.66
N ASN A 186 14.82 -2.73 -14.16
CA ASN A 186 14.35 -2.76 -15.54
C ASN A 186 13.33 -1.65 -15.87
N ASN A 187 12.72 -1.03 -14.83
CA ASN A 187 11.82 0.11 -14.99
C ASN A 187 12.51 1.47 -14.73
N GLY A 188 13.85 1.54 -14.72
CA GLY A 188 14.59 2.80 -14.66
C GLY A 188 14.75 3.36 -13.24
N PHE A 189 14.88 2.47 -12.24
CA PHE A 189 15.12 2.88 -10.87
C PHE A 189 16.42 2.31 -10.32
N ASP A 190 17.15 3.12 -9.60
CA ASP A 190 18.26 2.71 -8.74
C ASP A 190 17.73 2.36 -7.35
N ILE A 191 18.16 1.22 -6.81
CA ILE A 191 17.70 0.73 -5.51
C ILE A 191 18.49 1.42 -4.40
N ILE A 192 17.81 2.16 -3.52
CA ILE A 192 18.39 2.73 -2.31
C ILE A 192 18.46 1.65 -1.22
N GLY A 193 17.40 0.83 -1.11
CA GLY A 193 17.38 -0.31 -0.21
C GLY A 193 15.99 -0.94 -0.12
N HIS A 194 15.90 -2.00 0.67
CA HIS A 194 14.63 -2.68 0.94
C HIS A 194 14.64 -3.33 2.33
N PHE A 195 13.47 -3.69 2.83
CA PHE A 195 13.31 -4.48 4.04
C PHE A 195 11.95 -5.18 4.05
N THR A 196 11.85 -6.29 4.76
CA THR A 196 10.58 -7.00 4.97
C THR A 196 9.84 -6.43 6.19
N PHE A 197 8.50 -6.46 6.16
CA PHE A 197 7.71 -6.11 7.33
C PHE A 197 7.85 -7.18 8.41
N PRO A 198 8.09 -6.77 9.67
CA PRO A 198 8.12 -7.71 10.79
C PRO A 198 6.73 -8.31 11.03
N GLU A 199 6.69 -9.49 11.65
CA GLU A 199 5.44 -10.25 11.83
C GLU A 199 4.41 -9.50 12.69
N GLU A 200 4.85 -8.76 13.70
CA GLU A 200 4.00 -7.97 14.60
C GLU A 200 3.14 -6.96 13.83
N VAL A 201 3.69 -6.40 12.75
CA VAL A 201 2.99 -5.41 11.91
C VAL A 201 1.78 -6.01 11.20
N TRP A 202 1.82 -7.30 10.87
CA TRP A 202 0.69 -7.99 10.26
C TRP A 202 -0.44 -8.22 11.26
N TRP A 203 -0.10 -8.59 12.49
CA TRP A 203 -1.10 -8.90 13.50
C TRP A 203 -1.68 -7.66 14.15
N ASP A 204 -0.86 -6.79 14.70
CA ASP A 204 -1.30 -5.67 15.52
C ASP A 204 -2.08 -4.62 14.73
N SER A 205 -1.60 -4.30 13.51
CA SER A 205 -2.18 -3.22 12.71
C SER A 205 -3.25 -3.68 11.72
N PHE A 206 -3.32 -4.98 11.39
CA PHE A 206 -4.18 -5.46 10.32
C PHE A 206 -5.05 -6.67 10.73
N TYR A 207 -4.48 -7.84 11.01
CA TYR A 207 -5.29 -9.05 11.21
C TYR A 207 -6.10 -9.06 12.51
N ILE A 208 -5.59 -8.56 13.64
CA ILE A 208 -6.37 -8.47 14.87
C ILE A 208 -7.58 -7.53 14.72
N PRO A 209 -7.46 -6.32 14.14
CA PRO A 209 -8.62 -5.52 13.76
C PRO A 209 -9.59 -6.23 12.80
N LEU A 210 -9.06 -6.95 11.79
CA LEU A 210 -9.87 -7.68 10.82
C LEU A 210 -10.67 -8.81 11.47
N GLU A 211 -10.06 -9.65 12.30
CA GLU A 211 -10.76 -10.71 13.05
C GLU A 211 -11.95 -10.15 13.85
N LYS A 212 -11.73 -9.01 14.55
CA LYS A 212 -12.79 -8.34 15.30
C LYS A 212 -13.92 -7.87 14.39
N ARG A 213 -13.58 -7.28 13.24
CA ARG A 213 -14.55 -6.81 12.25
C ARG A 213 -15.36 -7.96 11.67
N LEU A 214 -14.70 -9.05 11.25
CA LEU A 214 -15.36 -10.24 10.72
C LEU A 214 -16.34 -10.86 11.72
N ALA A 215 -16.00 -10.86 13.01
CA ALA A 215 -16.92 -11.33 14.08
C ALA A 215 -18.19 -10.46 14.19
N VAL A 216 -18.10 -9.15 13.95
CA VAL A 216 -19.26 -8.24 13.91
C VAL A 216 -20.09 -8.52 12.65
N LEU A 217 -19.46 -8.58 11.48
CA LEU A 217 -20.13 -8.81 10.20
C LEU A 217 -20.82 -10.18 10.16
N MET A 218 -20.20 -11.21 10.74
CA MET A 218 -20.82 -12.53 10.90
C MET A 218 -22.16 -12.45 11.64
N LYS A 219 -22.23 -11.69 12.75
CA LYS A 219 -23.48 -11.52 13.51
C LYS A 219 -24.52 -10.73 12.73
N GLN A 220 -24.09 -9.74 11.96
CA GLN A 220 -24.97 -8.84 11.21
C GLN A 220 -25.56 -9.51 9.96
N TYR A 221 -24.77 -10.30 9.25
CA TYR A 221 -25.07 -10.80 7.92
C TYR A 221 -25.12 -12.32 7.81
N ALA A 222 -25.07 -13.08 8.91
CA ALA A 222 -25.02 -14.54 8.93
C ALA A 222 -26.06 -15.28 8.05
N PRO A 223 -27.26 -14.75 7.75
CA PRO A 223 -28.19 -15.41 6.84
C PRO A 223 -27.85 -15.27 5.36
N ASP A 224 -26.96 -14.33 4.99
CA ASP A 224 -26.61 -14.05 3.59
C ASP A 224 -25.44 -14.94 3.13
N PRO A 225 -25.64 -15.84 2.16
CA PRO A 225 -24.58 -16.75 1.70
C PRO A 225 -23.40 -16.04 1.03
N ASN A 226 -23.61 -14.86 0.44
CA ASN A 226 -22.52 -14.08 -0.15
C ASN A 226 -21.60 -13.51 0.95
N TRP A 227 -22.21 -13.00 2.04
CA TRP A 227 -21.44 -12.53 3.19
C TRP A 227 -20.69 -13.66 3.88
N LEU A 228 -21.30 -14.85 4.03
CA LEU A 228 -20.60 -16.02 4.57
C LEU A 228 -19.36 -16.35 3.75
N SER A 229 -19.50 -16.40 2.42
CA SER A 229 -18.37 -16.67 1.53
C SER A 229 -17.24 -15.63 1.64
N VAL A 230 -17.57 -14.34 1.78
CA VAL A 230 -16.58 -13.27 1.97
C VAL A 230 -15.88 -13.39 3.32
N ILE A 231 -16.63 -13.65 4.37
CA ILE A 231 -16.05 -13.82 5.72
C ILE A 231 -15.13 -15.05 5.75
N GLU A 232 -15.54 -16.17 5.19
CA GLU A 232 -14.74 -17.40 5.08
C GLU A 232 -13.44 -17.15 4.28
N MET A 233 -13.51 -16.36 3.21
CA MET A 233 -12.34 -15.98 2.42
C MET A 233 -11.29 -15.27 3.29
N PHE A 234 -11.69 -14.26 4.07
CA PHE A 234 -10.76 -13.54 4.96
C PHE A 234 -10.29 -14.39 6.15
N GLN A 235 -11.15 -15.24 6.69
CA GLN A 235 -10.74 -16.19 7.74
C GLN A 235 -9.68 -17.16 7.21
N ASN A 236 -9.85 -17.66 5.99
CA ASN A 236 -8.84 -18.50 5.33
C ASN A 236 -7.52 -17.75 5.13
N GLU A 237 -7.56 -16.49 4.66
CA GLU A 237 -6.35 -15.65 4.54
C GLU A 237 -5.59 -15.55 5.86
N ILE A 238 -6.30 -15.26 6.95
CA ILE A 238 -5.72 -15.16 8.30
C ILE A 238 -5.07 -16.48 8.71
N GLU A 239 -5.73 -17.62 8.49
CA GLU A 239 -5.19 -18.95 8.83
C GLU A 239 -3.97 -19.33 7.97
N ILE A 240 -4.00 -19.03 6.67
CA ILE A 240 -2.85 -19.24 5.78
C ILE A 240 -1.66 -18.40 6.25
N ARG A 241 -1.90 -17.12 6.58
CA ARG A 241 -0.83 -16.26 7.12
C ARG A 241 -0.28 -16.80 8.43
N ARG A 242 -1.13 -17.27 9.33
CA ARG A 242 -0.72 -17.85 10.63
C ARG A 242 0.16 -19.10 10.48
N LYS A 243 -0.16 -19.96 9.51
CA LYS A 243 0.57 -21.20 9.26
C LYS A 243 1.86 -20.99 8.47
N TYR A 244 1.86 -20.03 7.51
CA TYR A 244 2.86 -19.97 6.46
C TYR A 244 3.53 -18.59 6.33
N SER A 245 3.54 -17.79 7.39
CA SER A 245 4.14 -16.44 7.41
C SER A 245 5.62 -16.42 6.98
N GLU A 246 6.33 -17.51 7.13
CA GLU A 246 7.73 -17.64 6.72
C GLU A 246 7.94 -17.74 5.20
N TYR A 247 6.87 -18.02 4.42
CA TYR A 247 6.96 -18.20 2.97
C TYR A 247 6.63 -16.95 2.17
N PHE A 248 5.83 -16.02 2.70
CA PHE A 248 5.42 -14.82 1.98
C PHE A 248 5.15 -13.64 2.93
N GLY A 249 5.19 -12.46 2.38
CA GLY A 249 4.85 -11.23 3.11
C GLY A 249 5.20 -10.00 2.32
N TYR A 250 5.01 -8.81 2.91
CA TYR A 250 5.40 -7.57 2.27
C TYR A 250 6.89 -7.28 2.42
N ALA A 251 7.52 -6.90 1.30
CA ALA A 251 8.77 -6.17 1.29
C ALA A 251 8.51 -4.71 0.91
N PHE A 252 9.16 -3.79 1.60
CA PHE A 252 9.17 -2.38 1.25
C PHE A 252 10.44 -2.07 0.47
N PHE A 253 10.28 -1.48 -0.70
CA PHE A 253 11.35 -1.08 -1.61
C PHE A 253 11.46 0.43 -1.61
N VAL A 254 12.68 0.92 -1.49
CA VAL A 254 13.03 2.35 -1.57
C VAL A 254 13.98 2.53 -2.73
N MET A 255 13.63 3.40 -3.64
CA MET A 255 14.34 3.55 -4.91
C MET A 255 14.34 4.99 -5.41
N GLN A 256 15.24 5.31 -6.33
CA GLN A 256 15.38 6.61 -6.98
C GLN A 256 15.24 6.46 -8.49
N ARG A 257 14.50 7.36 -9.15
CA ARG A 257 14.46 7.45 -10.60
C ARG A 257 15.83 7.90 -11.13
N ASN A 258 16.42 7.12 -12.03
CA ASN A 258 17.66 7.43 -12.73
C ASN A 258 17.48 8.41 -13.90
#